data_79a6a9b2fafd18b2c189d10313842754
#
_entry.id   79a6a9b2fafd18b2c189d10313842754
#
_cell.length_a   1.000
_cell.length_b   1.000
_cell.length_c   1.000
_cell.angle_alpha   90.00
_cell.angle_beta   90.00
_cell.angle_gamma   90.00
#
_symmetry.space_group_name_H-M   'P 1'
#
loop_
_entity.id
_entity.type
_entity.pdbx_description
1 polymer ?
#
loop_
_entity_poly.entity_id
_entity_poly.type
_entity_poly.pdbx_seq_one_letter_code
_entity_poly.pdbx_strand_id
1 'polypeptide(L)'
;DGPITVKRIPMPPQSGNDWRSYTNIIMANGVLLMPSFSNVDPAIENRAEQVYQSTLPPDWVVKRINCDKLVALRGQLHCMSYNIPNFIPIDGLLEKAIPKPLN
;
A
#
# COMPACT_ATOMS: atom_id res chain seq x y z
N ASP A 1 -8.54 19.72 18.08
CA ASP A 1 -7.98 20.41 16.96
C ASP A 1 -6.67 21.09 17.32
N GLY A 2 -5.58 20.40 17.28
CA GLY A 2 -4.24 20.91 17.45
C GLY A 2 -3.55 21.19 16.11
N PRO A 3 -2.29 21.60 16.14
CA PRO A 3 -1.52 21.77 14.91
C PRO A 3 -1.36 20.45 14.17
N ILE A 4 -1.37 20.52 12.84
CA ILE A 4 -1.15 19.35 11.99
C ILE A 4 0.32 18.96 12.10
N THR A 5 0.57 17.68 12.40
CA THR A 5 1.91 17.12 12.40
C THR A 5 2.21 16.53 11.03
N VAL A 6 3.30 16.99 10.41
CA VAL A 6 3.76 16.46 9.13
C VAL A 6 4.86 15.45 9.37
N LYS A 7 4.71 14.26 8.84
CA LYS A 7 5.74 13.22 8.83
C LYS A 7 6.19 12.98 7.40
N ARG A 8 7.49 12.88 7.19
CA ARG A 8 8.07 12.63 5.88
C ARG A 8 8.45 11.16 5.75
N ILE A 9 8.07 10.57 4.63
CA ILE A 9 8.40 9.17 4.30
C ILE A 9 9.56 9.21 3.32
N PRO A 10 10.69 8.54 3.60
CA PRO A 10 11.75 8.43 2.60
C PRO A 10 11.25 7.69 1.37
N MET A 11 11.65 8.15 0.19
CA MET A 11 11.23 7.59 -1.08
C MET A 11 12.38 6.86 -1.77
N PRO A 12 12.08 5.79 -2.53
CA PRO A 12 13.11 5.15 -3.33
C PRO A 12 13.55 6.09 -4.46
N PRO A 13 14.81 6.02 -4.89
CA PRO A 13 15.25 6.79 -6.05
C PRO A 13 14.57 6.31 -7.32
N GLN A 14 14.39 7.22 -8.28
CA GLN A 14 13.89 6.87 -9.60
C GLN A 14 14.89 5.92 -10.29
N SER A 15 14.37 4.91 -10.99
CA SER A 15 15.18 3.97 -11.73
C SER A 15 14.65 3.90 -13.17
N GLY A 16 15.40 4.47 -14.12
CA GLY A 16 14.95 4.54 -15.51
C GLY A 16 13.64 5.31 -15.64
N ASN A 17 12.64 4.67 -16.23
CA ASN A 17 11.29 5.23 -16.36
C ASN A 17 10.36 4.80 -15.23
N ASP A 18 10.87 4.07 -14.24
CA ASP A 18 10.05 3.56 -13.16
C ASP A 18 9.96 4.58 -12.03
N TRP A 19 8.74 4.97 -11.70
CA TRP A 19 8.42 5.85 -10.59
C TRP A 19 7.85 5.02 -9.45
N ARG A 20 8.57 4.97 -8.33
CA ARG A 20 8.22 4.17 -7.18
C ARG A 20 7.88 5.09 -6.01
N SER A 21 6.88 4.71 -5.23
CA SER A 21 6.46 5.53 -4.10
C SER A 21 5.99 4.66 -2.93
N TYR A 22 6.49 4.96 -1.75
CA TYR A 22 6.01 4.32 -0.52
C TYR A 22 4.74 4.97 0.03
N THR A 23 4.24 6.04 -0.59
CA THR A 23 2.97 6.66 -0.19
C THR A 23 1.78 6.15 -0.97
N ASN A 24 1.99 5.28 -1.95
CA ASN A 24 0.91 4.61 -2.69
C ASN A 24 0.45 3.37 -1.90
N ILE A 25 -0.20 3.61 -0.77
CA ILE A 25 -0.51 2.61 0.25
C ILE A 25 -1.99 2.28 0.27
N ILE A 26 -2.32 1.16 0.90
CA ILE A 26 -3.69 0.78 1.25
C ILE A 26 -3.79 0.72 2.77
N MET A 27 -4.82 1.38 3.33
CA MET A 27 -5.10 1.34 4.76
C MET A 27 -6.50 0.78 4.97
N ALA A 28 -6.61 -0.33 5.68
CA ALA A 28 -7.90 -0.94 5.99
C ALA A 28 -7.79 -1.88 7.17
N ASN A 29 -8.80 -1.89 8.02
CA ASN A 29 -8.97 -2.89 9.09
C ASN A 29 -7.74 -3.04 10.01
N GLY A 30 -7.10 -1.92 10.35
CA GLY A 30 -5.93 -1.94 11.24
C GLY A 30 -4.63 -2.38 10.58
N VAL A 31 -4.61 -2.45 9.25
CA VAL A 31 -3.42 -2.82 8.48
C VAL A 31 -3.10 -1.73 7.47
N LEU A 32 -1.83 -1.37 7.38
CA LEU A 32 -1.29 -0.54 6.31
C LEU A 32 -0.44 -1.42 5.40
N LEU A 33 -0.83 -1.50 4.13
CA LEU A 33 -0.06 -2.21 3.13
C LEU A 33 0.85 -1.21 2.42
N MET A 34 2.16 -1.44 2.51
CA MET A 34 3.19 -0.58 1.93
C MET A 34 3.81 -1.26 0.71
N PRO A 35 3.95 -0.55 -0.42
CA PRO A 35 4.69 -1.11 -1.56
C PRO A 35 6.13 -1.42 -1.18
N SER A 36 6.67 -2.49 -1.74
CA SER A 36 8.06 -2.89 -1.58
C SER A 36 8.65 -3.19 -2.96
N PHE A 37 9.94 -2.92 -3.12
CA PHE A 37 10.63 -3.07 -4.41
C PHE A 37 11.95 -3.78 -4.20
N SER A 38 12.19 -4.84 -4.97
CA SER A 38 13.35 -5.71 -4.77
C SER A 38 14.69 -5.04 -5.02
N ASN A 39 14.72 -4.03 -5.89
CA ASN A 39 15.96 -3.35 -6.29
C ASN A 39 16.17 -2.00 -5.59
N VAL A 40 15.56 -1.80 -4.45
CA VAL A 40 15.76 -0.61 -3.61
C VAL A 40 16.61 -1.01 -2.41
N ASP A 41 17.45 -0.07 -1.95
CA ASP A 41 18.26 -0.28 -0.74
C ASP A 41 17.33 -0.63 0.45
N PRO A 42 17.53 -1.78 1.09
CA PRO A 42 16.69 -2.18 2.22
C PRO A 42 16.64 -1.14 3.35
N ALA A 43 17.70 -0.36 3.54
CA ALA A 43 17.72 0.68 4.56
C ALA A 43 16.64 1.74 4.32
N ILE A 44 16.40 2.10 3.07
CA ILE A 44 15.37 3.08 2.70
C ILE A 44 13.98 2.53 3.00
N GLU A 45 13.71 1.28 2.62
CA GLU A 45 12.43 0.62 2.89
C GLU A 45 12.19 0.45 4.40
N ASN A 46 13.22 0.05 5.14
CA ASN A 46 13.12 -0.09 6.59
C ASN A 46 12.77 1.24 7.26
N ARG A 47 13.37 2.34 6.82
CA ARG A 47 13.06 3.67 7.35
C ARG A 47 11.63 4.09 7.03
N ALA A 48 11.16 3.84 5.82
CA ALA A 48 9.78 4.14 5.45
C ALA A 48 8.81 3.36 6.33
N GLU A 49 9.03 2.06 6.52
CA GLU A 49 8.21 1.24 7.39
C GLU A 49 8.21 1.74 8.82
N GLN A 50 9.38 2.12 9.34
CA GLN A 50 9.50 2.65 10.70
C GLN A 50 8.70 3.95 10.89
N VAL A 51 8.72 4.84 9.91
CA VAL A 51 7.93 6.07 9.99
C VAL A 51 6.45 5.75 10.05
N TYR A 52 5.98 4.84 9.21
CA TYR A 52 4.58 4.40 9.26
C TYR A 52 4.24 3.77 10.60
N GLN A 53 5.05 2.82 11.06
CA GLN A 53 4.76 2.09 12.30
C GLN A 53 4.76 3.02 13.51
N SER A 54 5.64 4.02 13.55
CA SER A 54 5.69 4.98 14.65
C SER A 54 4.58 6.04 14.61
N THR A 55 3.96 6.24 13.45
CA THR A 55 2.92 7.24 13.26
C THR A 55 1.53 6.66 13.48
N LEU A 56 1.34 5.37 13.16
CA LEU A 56 0.06 4.69 13.31
C LEU A 56 -0.24 4.35 14.78
N PRO A 57 -1.51 4.16 15.14
CA PRO A 57 -1.85 3.64 16.47
C PRO A 57 -1.18 2.30 16.75
N PRO A 58 -0.92 1.97 18.04
CA PRO A 58 -0.14 0.77 18.40
C PRO A 58 -0.74 -0.56 17.94
N ASP A 59 -2.04 -0.61 17.72
CA ASP A 59 -2.74 -1.81 17.27
C ASP A 59 -2.74 -1.99 15.75
N TRP A 60 -2.18 -1.03 15.01
CA TRP A 60 -2.04 -1.14 13.56
C TRP A 60 -0.75 -1.86 13.19
N VAL A 61 -0.79 -2.58 12.09
CA VAL A 61 0.34 -3.35 11.56
C VAL A 61 0.68 -2.88 10.17
N VAL A 62 1.96 -2.65 9.91
CA VAL A 62 2.48 -2.38 8.57
C VAL A 62 2.93 -3.68 7.94
N LYS A 63 2.45 -3.95 6.73
CA LYS A 63 2.87 -5.11 5.93
C LYS A 63 3.35 -4.65 4.57
N ARG A 64 4.40 -5.28 4.06
CA ARG A 64 4.97 -4.98 2.75
C ARG A 64 4.40 -5.91 1.70
N ILE A 65 4.14 -5.36 0.52
CA ILE A 65 3.75 -6.14 -0.65
C ILE A 65 4.69 -5.77 -1.80
N ASN A 66 5.29 -6.77 -2.42
CA ASN A 66 6.17 -6.54 -3.55
C ASN A 66 5.37 -6.03 -4.75
N CYS A 67 5.78 -4.89 -5.28
CA CYS A 67 5.10 -4.19 -6.36
C CYS A 67 5.96 -4.07 -7.62
N ASP A 68 7.00 -4.86 -7.76
CA ASP A 68 7.91 -4.79 -8.91
C ASP A 68 7.17 -4.87 -10.25
N LYS A 69 6.21 -5.79 -10.34
CA LYS A 69 5.45 -5.98 -11.58
C LYS A 69 4.45 -4.86 -11.84
N LEU A 70 3.89 -4.27 -10.78
CA LEU A 70 2.92 -3.19 -10.92
C LEU A 70 3.58 -1.89 -11.39
N VAL A 71 4.81 -1.64 -10.94
CA VAL A 71 5.57 -0.46 -11.34
C VAL A 71 5.81 -0.46 -12.86
N ALA A 72 6.09 -1.63 -13.43
CA ALA A 72 6.28 -1.76 -14.88
C ALA A 72 5.01 -1.37 -15.65
N LEU A 73 3.85 -1.49 -15.04
CA LEU A 73 2.56 -1.07 -15.59
C LEU A 73 2.17 0.36 -15.20
N ARG A 74 3.12 1.11 -14.60
CA ARG A 74 2.92 2.46 -14.09
C ARG A 74 1.83 2.56 -13.02
N GLY A 75 1.65 1.47 -12.26
CA GLY A 75 0.72 1.42 -11.14
C GLY A 75 1.39 0.89 -9.88
N GLN A 76 0.73 1.07 -8.76
CA GLN A 76 1.14 0.53 -7.47
C GLN A 76 -0.11 0.10 -6.70
N LEU A 77 0.02 -0.20 -5.40
CA LEU A 77 -1.06 -0.80 -4.64
C LEU A 77 -2.36 0.00 -4.67
N HIS A 78 -2.29 1.28 -4.32
CA HIS A 78 -3.50 2.11 -4.21
C HIS A 78 -4.16 2.31 -5.57
N CYS A 79 -3.37 2.48 -6.63
CA CYS A 79 -3.90 2.68 -7.98
C CYS A 79 -4.69 1.48 -8.49
N MET A 80 -4.40 0.28 -7.96
CA MET A 80 -5.03 -0.98 -8.34
C MET A 80 -6.08 -1.44 -7.34
N SER A 81 -6.49 -0.56 -6.40
CA SER A 81 -7.36 -0.93 -5.29
C SER A 81 -8.62 -0.08 -5.27
N TYR A 82 -9.61 -0.59 -4.58
CA TYR A 82 -10.85 0.12 -4.31
C TYR A 82 -11.33 -0.22 -2.89
N ASN A 83 -11.57 0.80 -2.08
CA ASN A 83 -12.02 0.62 -0.71
C ASN A 83 -13.54 0.52 -0.64
N ILE A 84 -14.03 -0.49 0.06
CA ILE A 84 -15.44 -0.68 0.30
C ILE A 84 -15.70 -0.48 1.80
N PRO A 85 -16.61 0.43 2.21
CA PRO A 85 -16.95 0.60 3.62
C PRO A 85 -17.46 -0.70 4.22
N ASN A 86 -17.11 -0.96 5.48
CA ASN A 86 -17.44 -2.22 6.14
C ASN A 86 -18.94 -2.43 6.40
N PHE A 87 -19.74 -1.37 6.29
CA PHE A 87 -21.20 -1.48 6.44
C PHE A 87 -21.90 -1.97 5.17
N ILE A 88 -21.18 -2.12 4.05
CA ILE A 88 -21.75 -2.63 2.80
C ILE A 88 -21.61 -4.15 2.79
N PRO A 89 -22.69 -4.92 2.61
CA PRO A 89 -22.59 -6.37 2.49
C PRO A 89 -21.94 -6.75 1.16
N ILE A 90 -20.71 -7.28 1.26
CA ILE A 90 -19.91 -7.57 0.06
C ILE A 90 -20.02 -9.02 -0.42
N ASP A 91 -20.50 -9.92 0.41
CA ASP A 91 -20.51 -11.35 0.09
C ASP A 91 -21.24 -11.64 -1.23
N GLY A 92 -22.46 -11.14 -1.34
CA GLY A 92 -23.24 -11.31 -2.56
C GLY A 92 -22.67 -10.55 -3.76
N LEU A 93 -21.98 -9.43 -3.51
CA LEU A 93 -21.33 -8.66 -4.57
C LEU A 93 -20.09 -9.40 -5.10
N LEU A 94 -19.32 -10.03 -4.23
CA LEU A 94 -18.13 -10.78 -4.64
C LEU A 94 -18.52 -11.98 -5.49
N GLU A 95 -19.57 -12.68 -5.15
CA GLU A 95 -20.07 -13.81 -5.95
C GLU A 95 -20.44 -13.41 -7.37
N LYS A 96 -20.98 -12.19 -7.54
CA LYS A 96 -21.36 -11.67 -8.85
C LYS A 96 -20.20 -11.09 -9.63
N ALA A 97 -19.21 -10.53 -8.92
CA ALA A 97 -18.07 -9.84 -9.52
C ALA A 97 -16.96 -10.79 -9.96
N ILE A 98 -16.80 -11.93 -9.28
CA ILE A 98 -15.75 -12.90 -9.59
C ILE A 98 -16.23 -13.76 -10.77
N PRO A 99 -15.49 -13.80 -11.89
CA PRO A 99 -15.86 -14.67 -13.00
C PRO A 99 -15.82 -16.14 -12.55
N LYS A 100 -16.82 -16.92 -13.03
CA LYS A 100 -16.79 -18.36 -12.77
C LYS A 100 -15.60 -18.99 -13.49
N PRO A 101 -14.92 -19.96 -12.87
CA PRO A 101 -13.81 -20.62 -13.52
C PRO A 101 -14.32 -21.33 -14.79
N LEU A 102 -13.51 -21.28 -15.82
CA LEU A 102 -13.77 -22.01 -17.05
C LEU A 102 -13.45 -23.49 -16.81
N ASN A 103 -14.39 -24.33 -17.02
CA ASN A 103 -14.22 -25.78 -16.90
C ASN A 103 -13.77 -26.40 -18.23
#